data_987d6faccd47446ed5c938d396787a5d
#
_entry.id   987d6faccd47446ed5c938d396787a5d
#
_cell.length_a   1.000
_cell.length_b   1.000
_cell.length_c   1.000
_cell.angle_alpha   90.00
_cell.angle_beta   90.00
_cell.angle_gamma   90.00
#
_symmetry.space_group_name_H-M   'P 1'
#
loop_
_entity.id
_entity.type
_entity.pdbx_description
1 polymer ?
#
loop_
_entity_poly.entity_id
_entity_poly.type
_entity_poly.pdbx_seq_one_letter_code
_entity_poly.pdbx_strand_id
1 'polypeptide(L)'
;DWGSLEDIALGDGPQPPRIVLLDRVTDPHNVGAILRSAEVFGARAVIAMQRHAAPETGALAKTASGALERQPYVRVRNLADAITALQGMGYLVLGLDGDAEATIEQAVEGKRDRAVALVMGAEGPGLREKTLETCDQLVKIDYAGGFGSLNVSNAAAVALYAAGRRG
;
A
#
# COMPACT_ATOMS: atom_id res chain seq x y z
N ASP A 1 11.94 7.12 10.08
CA ASP A 1 12.24 6.74 11.46
C ASP A 1 11.47 5.49 11.86
N TRP A 2 12.21 4.45 12.22
CA TRP A 2 11.60 3.15 12.55
C TRP A 2 10.71 3.23 13.79
N GLY A 3 11.06 4.08 14.76
CA GLY A 3 10.23 4.27 15.95
C GLY A 3 8.85 4.82 15.61
N SER A 4 8.80 5.80 14.71
CA SER A 4 7.54 6.36 14.24
C SER A 4 6.73 5.33 13.46
N LEU A 5 7.38 4.54 12.62
CA LEU A 5 6.70 3.48 11.87
C LEU A 5 6.12 2.44 12.82
N GLU A 6 6.89 2.02 13.82
CA GLU A 6 6.43 1.04 14.81
C GLU A 6 5.22 1.56 15.58
N ASP A 7 5.28 2.82 16.02
CA ASP A 7 4.17 3.43 16.74
C ASP A 7 2.89 3.46 15.90
N ILE A 8 3.01 3.76 14.62
CA ILE A 8 1.87 3.80 13.71
C ILE A 8 1.36 2.40 13.41
N ALA A 9 2.27 1.47 13.12
CA ALA A 9 1.92 0.13 12.68
C ALA A 9 1.29 -0.72 13.80
N LEU A 10 1.75 -0.53 15.04
CA LEU A 10 1.30 -1.31 16.19
C LEU A 10 0.35 -0.56 17.11
N GLY A 11 0.12 0.72 16.84
CA GLY A 11 -0.73 1.56 17.68
C GLY A 11 -2.22 1.28 17.51
N ASP A 12 -3.02 2.06 18.20
CA ASP A 12 -4.47 1.99 18.11
C ASP A 12 -4.96 2.54 16.78
N GLY A 13 -6.05 2.02 16.30
CA GLY A 13 -6.65 2.48 15.07
C GLY A 13 -7.63 1.45 14.51
N PRO A 14 -8.14 1.69 13.29
CA PRO A 14 -9.07 0.77 12.67
C PRO A 14 -8.48 -0.64 12.54
N GLN A 15 -9.34 -1.63 12.71
CA GLN A 15 -8.97 -3.04 12.65
C GLN A 15 -9.67 -3.71 11.47
N PRO A 16 -9.01 -4.65 10.79
CA PRO A 16 -7.61 -5.05 11.00
C PRO A 16 -6.65 -4.00 10.46
N PRO A 17 -5.43 -3.90 10.99
CA PRO A 17 -4.47 -2.91 10.53
C PRO A 17 -4.07 -3.12 9.07
N ARG A 18 -4.03 -2.04 8.30
CA ARG A 18 -3.58 -2.06 6.91
C ARG A 18 -2.65 -0.90 6.66
N ILE A 19 -1.65 -1.14 5.84
CA ILE A 19 -0.66 -0.13 5.43
C ILE A 19 -0.46 -0.28 3.92
N VAL A 20 -0.27 0.84 3.24
CA VAL A 20 0.06 0.87 1.82
C VAL A 20 1.51 1.32 1.67
N LEU A 21 2.29 0.58 0.87
CA LEU A 21 3.65 0.97 0.52
C LEU A 21 3.72 1.27 -0.97
N LEU A 22 4.44 2.31 -1.32
CA LEU A 22 4.57 2.76 -2.70
C LEU A 22 5.99 2.54 -3.19
N ASP A 23 6.14 1.72 -4.24
CA ASP A 23 7.42 1.46 -4.86
C ASP A 23 7.54 2.29 -6.13
N ARG A 24 8.16 3.47 -6.01
CA ARG A 24 8.40 4.41 -7.11
C ARG A 24 7.12 4.98 -7.73
N VAL A 25 6.09 5.13 -6.95
CA VAL A 25 4.88 5.85 -7.36
C VAL A 25 5.12 7.32 -7.03
N THR A 26 5.39 8.12 -8.04
CA THR A 26 5.89 9.49 -7.85
C THR A 26 4.95 10.58 -8.36
N ASP A 27 3.92 10.22 -9.12
CA ASP A 27 2.96 11.19 -9.64
C ASP A 27 2.13 11.77 -8.48
N PRO A 28 2.16 13.09 -8.26
CA PRO A 28 1.43 13.71 -7.15
C PRO A 28 -0.07 13.43 -7.16
N HIS A 29 -0.69 13.35 -8.34
CA HIS A 29 -2.13 13.04 -8.43
C HIS A 29 -2.43 11.63 -7.96
N ASN A 30 -1.61 10.66 -8.36
CA ASN A 30 -1.78 9.29 -7.91
C ASN A 30 -1.54 9.15 -6.41
N VAL A 31 -0.48 9.77 -5.90
CA VAL A 31 -0.18 9.71 -4.46
C VAL A 31 -1.29 10.38 -3.65
N GLY A 32 -1.79 11.53 -4.11
CA GLY A 32 -2.90 12.21 -3.45
C GLY A 32 -4.15 11.36 -3.39
N ALA A 33 -4.50 10.71 -4.50
CA ALA A 33 -5.66 9.82 -4.57
C ALA A 33 -5.48 8.60 -3.66
N ILE A 34 -4.27 8.06 -3.59
CA ILE A 34 -3.96 6.93 -2.69
C ILE A 34 -4.10 7.34 -1.23
N LEU A 35 -3.59 8.51 -0.86
CA LEU A 35 -3.75 9.03 0.50
C LEU A 35 -5.22 9.18 0.87
N ARG A 36 -6.04 9.68 -0.07
CA ARG A 36 -7.48 9.81 0.16
C ARG A 36 -8.14 8.45 0.37
N SER A 37 -7.83 7.47 -0.47
CA SER A 37 -8.37 6.12 -0.33
C SER A 37 -7.91 5.46 0.96
N ALA A 38 -6.64 5.66 1.34
CA ALA A 38 -6.10 5.14 2.58
C ALA A 38 -6.87 5.70 3.78
N GLU A 39 -7.15 6.99 3.77
CA GLU A 39 -7.97 7.60 4.83
C GLU A 39 -9.37 7.01 4.86
N VAL A 40 -10.02 6.93 3.71
CA VAL A 40 -11.40 6.44 3.62
C VAL A 40 -11.53 5.00 4.13
N PHE A 41 -10.57 4.16 3.79
CA PHE A 41 -10.60 2.75 4.19
C PHE A 41 -9.88 2.48 5.51
N GLY A 42 -9.40 3.51 6.19
CA GLY A 42 -8.84 3.38 7.52
C GLY A 42 -7.45 2.76 7.58
N ALA A 43 -6.63 2.96 6.55
CA ALA A 43 -5.25 2.50 6.58
C ALA A 43 -4.46 3.28 7.64
N ARG A 44 -3.50 2.60 8.27
CA ARG A 44 -2.65 3.20 9.31
C ARG A 44 -1.63 4.18 8.76
N ALA A 45 -1.14 3.92 7.57
CA ALA A 45 -0.12 4.77 6.93
C ALA A 45 -0.02 4.48 5.45
N VAL A 46 0.54 5.45 4.73
CA VAL A 46 1.08 5.26 3.38
C VAL A 46 2.58 5.49 3.49
N ILE A 47 3.37 4.54 3.02
CA ILE A 47 4.84 4.58 3.11
C ILE A 47 5.42 4.72 1.72
N ALA A 48 6.36 5.65 1.55
CA ALA A 48 7.08 5.84 0.30
C ALA A 48 8.58 5.95 0.58
N MET A 49 9.40 5.71 -0.45
CA MET A 49 10.83 5.92 -0.32
C MET A 49 11.15 7.40 -0.39
N GLN A 50 12.01 7.87 0.48
CA GLN A 50 12.39 9.28 0.56
C GLN A 50 12.89 9.83 -0.77
N ARG A 51 13.69 9.05 -1.52
CA ARG A 51 14.26 9.47 -2.81
C ARG A 51 13.22 9.57 -3.92
N HIS A 52 12.17 8.76 -3.85
CA HIS A 52 11.17 8.63 -4.91
C HIS A 52 9.77 9.02 -4.45
N ALA A 53 9.67 9.67 -3.29
CA ALA A 53 8.38 10.15 -2.82
C ALA A 53 7.93 11.34 -3.65
N ALA A 54 6.64 11.42 -3.94
CA ALA A 54 6.08 12.60 -4.58
C ALA A 54 6.27 13.82 -3.67
N PRO A 55 6.67 14.96 -4.22
CA PRO A 55 6.79 16.17 -3.40
C PRO A 55 5.43 16.59 -2.87
N GLU A 56 5.41 17.12 -1.65
CA GLU A 56 4.17 17.63 -1.04
C GLU A 56 3.84 18.98 -1.65
N THR A 57 3.33 18.95 -2.86
CA THR A 57 2.97 20.14 -3.65
C THR A 57 1.48 20.45 -3.50
N GLY A 58 1.06 21.60 -4.02
CA GLY A 58 -0.35 21.95 -4.09
C GLY A 58 -1.18 20.92 -4.87
N ALA A 59 -0.62 20.32 -5.92
CA ALA A 59 -1.30 19.28 -6.70
C ALA A 59 -1.57 18.05 -5.83
N LEU A 60 -0.58 17.62 -5.04
CA LEU A 60 -0.75 16.51 -4.12
C LEU A 60 -1.82 16.80 -3.08
N ALA A 61 -1.70 17.95 -2.40
CA ALA A 61 -2.64 18.35 -1.36
C ALA A 61 -4.07 18.45 -1.89
N LYS A 62 -4.23 19.03 -3.08
CA LYS A 62 -5.56 19.19 -3.70
C LYS A 62 -6.20 17.85 -4.01
N THR A 63 -5.45 16.93 -4.62
CA THR A 63 -5.96 15.61 -4.98
C THR A 63 -6.28 14.79 -3.74
N ALA A 64 -5.50 14.93 -2.68
CA ALA A 64 -5.71 14.21 -1.42
C ALA A 64 -6.95 14.73 -0.67
N SER A 65 -7.48 15.90 -1.03
CA SER A 65 -8.68 16.48 -0.39
C SER A 65 -8.57 16.57 1.13
N GLY A 66 -7.41 17.04 1.62
CA GLY A 66 -7.16 17.18 3.05
C GLY A 66 -6.60 15.92 3.72
N ALA A 67 -6.58 14.78 3.04
CA ALA A 67 -6.04 13.54 3.62
C ALA A 67 -4.56 13.67 3.97
N LEU A 68 -3.81 14.51 3.26
CA LEU A 68 -2.39 14.72 3.53
C LEU A 68 -2.16 15.20 4.97
N GLU A 69 -3.11 15.94 5.53
CA GLU A 69 -2.99 16.45 6.91
C GLU A 69 -3.39 15.39 7.95
N ARG A 70 -4.24 14.43 7.57
CA ARG A 70 -4.82 13.46 8.50
C ARG A 70 -4.25 12.05 8.36
N GLN A 71 -3.90 11.66 7.13
CA GLN A 71 -3.39 10.33 6.84
C GLN A 71 -1.86 10.33 6.99
N PRO A 72 -1.30 9.52 7.90
CA PRO A 72 0.15 9.43 8.01
C PRO A 72 0.81 9.05 6.68
N TYR A 73 1.75 9.87 6.26
CA TYR A 73 2.54 9.68 5.05
C TYR A 73 4.00 9.61 5.46
N VAL A 74 4.51 8.39 5.54
CA VAL A 74 5.84 8.12 6.10
C VAL A 74 6.83 7.90 4.98
N ARG A 75 7.99 8.58 5.07
CA ARG A 75 9.07 8.40 4.11
C ARG A 75 10.18 7.59 4.74
N VAL A 76 10.61 6.55 4.04
CA VAL A 76 11.68 5.66 4.50
C VAL A 76 12.83 5.67 3.50
N ARG A 77 14.01 5.28 3.95
CA ARG A 77 15.19 5.23 3.09
C ARG A 77 15.16 4.06 2.13
N ASN A 78 14.69 2.92 2.60
CA ASN A 78 14.74 1.66 1.87
C ASN A 78 13.42 0.93 2.07
N LEU A 79 12.72 0.67 0.97
CA LEU A 79 11.40 0.04 1.04
C LEU A 79 11.49 -1.42 1.48
N ALA A 80 12.50 -2.15 1.02
CA ALA A 80 12.68 -3.55 1.44
C ALA A 80 12.92 -3.66 2.95
N ASP A 81 13.65 -2.72 3.53
CA ASP A 81 13.85 -2.69 4.99
C ASP A 81 12.54 -2.40 5.72
N ALA A 82 11.71 -1.51 5.16
CA ALA A 82 10.38 -1.24 5.73
C ALA A 82 9.50 -2.48 5.69
N ILE A 83 9.52 -3.20 4.57
CA ILE A 83 8.78 -4.46 4.43
C ILE A 83 9.23 -5.46 5.48
N THR A 84 10.53 -5.64 5.63
CA THR A 84 11.08 -6.57 6.62
C THR A 84 10.68 -6.18 8.04
N ALA A 85 10.71 -4.89 8.36
CA ALA A 85 10.29 -4.39 9.66
C ALA A 85 8.81 -4.70 9.92
N LEU A 86 7.95 -4.47 8.92
CA LEU A 86 6.51 -4.77 9.05
C LEU A 86 6.26 -6.26 9.23
N GLN A 87 7.01 -7.10 8.54
CA GLN A 87 6.92 -8.56 8.72
C GLN A 87 7.25 -8.93 10.16
N GLY A 88 8.28 -8.31 10.73
CA GLY A 88 8.64 -8.50 12.14
C GLY A 88 7.58 -8.05 13.12
N MET A 89 6.72 -7.12 12.71
CA MET A 89 5.59 -6.63 13.50
C MET A 89 4.31 -7.44 13.30
N GLY A 90 4.36 -8.50 12.49
CA GLY A 90 3.20 -9.37 12.26
C GLY A 90 2.38 -9.05 11.02
N TYR A 91 2.84 -8.14 10.17
CA TYR A 91 2.14 -7.84 8.92
C TYR A 91 2.40 -8.90 7.86
N LEU A 92 1.33 -9.30 7.18
CA LEU A 92 1.43 -10.07 5.95
C LEU A 92 1.62 -9.06 4.82
N VAL A 93 2.75 -9.14 4.13
CA VAL A 93 3.09 -8.16 3.08
C VAL A 93 2.79 -8.73 1.71
N LEU A 94 1.86 -8.12 1.02
CA LEU A 94 1.36 -8.55 -0.29
C LEU A 94 1.82 -7.54 -1.36
N GLY A 95 2.55 -8.02 -2.36
CA GLY A 95 2.96 -7.20 -3.49
C GLY A 95 1.96 -7.34 -4.63
N LEU A 96 1.48 -6.22 -5.16
CA LEU A 96 0.53 -6.23 -6.27
C LEU A 96 1.27 -6.44 -7.59
N ASP A 97 0.97 -7.54 -8.26
CA ASP A 97 1.59 -7.93 -9.53
C ASP A 97 0.52 -8.56 -10.40
N GLY A 98 0.28 -7.99 -11.57
CA GLY A 98 -0.73 -8.50 -12.49
C GLY A 98 -0.50 -9.92 -12.97
N ASP A 99 0.73 -10.40 -12.89
CA ASP A 99 1.08 -11.76 -13.29
C ASP A 99 0.99 -12.77 -12.14
N ALA A 100 0.59 -12.35 -10.96
CA ALA A 100 0.46 -13.23 -9.81
C ALA A 100 -0.65 -14.27 -10.04
N GLU A 101 -0.53 -15.41 -9.40
CA GLU A 101 -1.54 -16.47 -9.49
C GLU A 101 -2.69 -16.22 -8.52
N ALA A 102 -2.39 -15.81 -7.29
CA ALA A 102 -3.40 -15.62 -6.26
C ALA A 102 -4.01 -14.22 -6.34
N THR A 103 -5.28 -14.12 -6.00
CA THR A 103 -5.95 -12.83 -5.81
C THR A 103 -5.72 -12.34 -4.39
N ILE A 104 -5.99 -11.04 -4.15
CA ILE A 104 -5.93 -10.48 -2.80
C ILE A 104 -6.87 -11.24 -1.87
N GLU A 105 -8.08 -11.52 -2.35
CA GLU A 105 -9.09 -12.21 -1.54
C GLU A 105 -8.63 -13.61 -1.13
N GLN A 106 -7.98 -14.33 -2.03
CA GLN A 106 -7.42 -15.65 -1.71
C GLN A 106 -6.31 -15.55 -0.67
N ALA A 107 -5.46 -14.53 -0.79
CA ALA A 107 -4.34 -14.38 0.12
C ALA A 107 -4.77 -14.05 1.56
N VAL A 108 -5.88 -13.34 1.73
CA VAL A 108 -6.37 -12.95 3.05
C VAL A 108 -7.49 -13.85 3.58
N GLU A 109 -7.92 -14.83 2.81
CA GLU A 109 -8.97 -15.74 3.21
C GLU A 109 -8.61 -16.44 4.52
N GLY A 110 -9.52 -16.42 5.48
CA GLY A 110 -9.30 -17.03 6.78
C GLY A 110 -8.34 -16.25 7.70
N LYS A 111 -7.90 -15.07 7.31
CA LYS A 111 -6.94 -14.25 8.08
C LYS A 111 -7.61 -12.97 8.57
N ARG A 112 -8.77 -13.13 9.20
CA ARG A 112 -9.63 -12.00 9.58
C ARG A 112 -8.93 -10.89 10.37
N ASP A 113 -8.09 -11.24 11.32
CA ASP A 113 -7.45 -10.28 12.21
C ASP A 113 -6.03 -9.97 11.84
N ARG A 114 -5.54 -10.51 10.74
CA ARG A 114 -4.15 -10.34 10.33
C ARG A 114 -3.91 -8.93 9.82
N ALA A 115 -2.87 -8.29 10.32
CA ALA A 115 -2.40 -7.03 9.76
C ALA A 115 -1.85 -7.27 8.35
N VAL A 116 -2.19 -6.43 7.40
CA VAL A 116 -1.80 -6.59 5.99
C VAL A 116 -1.17 -5.30 5.46
N ALA A 117 -0.05 -5.45 4.77
CA ALA A 117 0.57 -4.37 4.04
C ALA A 117 0.46 -4.66 2.53
N LEU A 118 0.07 -3.66 1.77
CA LEU A 118 -0.15 -3.76 0.33
C LEU A 118 0.93 -2.91 -0.36
N VAL A 119 1.72 -3.53 -1.23
CA VAL A 119 2.80 -2.84 -1.93
C VAL A 119 2.39 -2.59 -3.36
N MET A 120 2.35 -1.32 -3.76
CA MET A 120 1.92 -0.87 -5.08
C MET A 120 3.15 -0.41 -5.87
N GLY A 121 3.26 -0.85 -7.12
CA GLY A 121 4.35 -0.45 -8.00
C GLY A 121 3.95 0.62 -8.99
N ALA A 122 4.95 1.23 -9.62
CA ALA A 122 4.73 2.22 -10.66
C ALA A 122 4.03 1.59 -11.87
N GLU A 123 3.24 2.39 -12.57
CA GLU A 123 2.62 1.96 -13.82
C GLU A 123 3.72 1.61 -14.84
N GLY A 124 3.50 0.55 -15.60
CA GLY A 124 4.46 0.02 -16.54
C GLY A 124 5.47 -0.90 -15.88
N PRO A 125 6.49 -0.37 -15.20
CA PRO A 125 7.52 -1.22 -14.58
C PRO A 125 7.02 -2.13 -13.46
N GLY A 126 5.98 -1.70 -12.75
CA GLY A 126 5.52 -2.46 -11.58
C GLY A 126 6.49 -2.38 -10.41
N LEU A 127 6.55 -3.47 -9.64
CA LEU A 127 7.44 -3.55 -8.47
C LEU A 127 8.87 -3.87 -8.90
N ARG A 128 9.83 -3.27 -8.21
CA ARG A 128 11.24 -3.60 -8.44
C ARG A 128 11.54 -5.00 -7.92
N GLU A 129 12.58 -5.62 -8.47
CA GLU A 129 12.96 -6.99 -8.14
C GLU A 129 13.15 -7.20 -6.64
N LYS A 130 13.87 -6.30 -5.99
CA LYS A 130 14.13 -6.41 -4.55
C LYS A 130 12.83 -6.36 -3.74
N THR A 131 11.90 -5.51 -4.16
CA THR A 131 10.58 -5.42 -3.53
C THR A 131 9.80 -6.73 -3.70
N LEU A 132 9.77 -7.25 -4.93
CA LEU A 132 9.10 -8.53 -5.22
C LEU A 132 9.63 -9.65 -4.33
N GLU A 133 10.95 -9.76 -4.22
CA GLU A 133 11.59 -10.80 -3.43
C GLU A 133 11.29 -10.71 -1.94
N THR A 134 11.10 -9.50 -1.44
CA THR A 134 10.94 -9.26 -0.01
C THR A 134 9.50 -9.47 0.46
N CYS A 135 8.52 -9.29 -0.43
CA CYS A 135 7.11 -9.53 -0.08
C CYS A 135 6.87 -10.99 0.33
N ASP A 136 5.90 -11.20 1.20
CA ASP A 136 5.49 -12.55 1.59
C ASP A 136 4.83 -13.29 0.44
N GLN A 137 4.04 -12.58 -0.36
CA GLN A 137 3.29 -13.16 -1.45
C GLN A 137 3.00 -12.08 -2.49
N LEU A 138 2.95 -12.48 -3.76
CA LEU A 138 2.48 -11.61 -4.83
C LEU A 138 1.01 -11.93 -5.09
N VAL A 139 0.22 -10.89 -5.30
CA VAL A 139 -1.22 -11.03 -5.49
C VAL A 139 -1.67 -10.13 -6.63
N LYS A 140 -2.83 -10.44 -7.17
CA LYS A 140 -3.45 -9.64 -8.23
C LYS A 140 -4.85 -9.22 -7.84
N ILE A 141 -5.35 -8.20 -8.52
CA ILE A 141 -6.76 -7.86 -8.51
C ILE A 141 -7.40 -8.66 -9.63
N ASP A 142 -8.45 -9.40 -9.32
CA ASP A 142 -9.18 -10.18 -10.30
C ASP A 142 -10.23 -9.30 -10.96
N TYR A 143 -10.06 -9.05 -12.25
CA TYR A 143 -11.03 -8.26 -13.02
C TYR A 143 -11.32 -8.93 -14.34
N ALA A 144 -12.49 -8.65 -14.88
CA ALA A 144 -12.95 -9.23 -16.13
C ALA A 144 -12.11 -8.74 -17.31
N GLY A 145 -11.87 -9.59 -18.26
CA GLY A 145 -11.09 -9.28 -19.43
C GLY A 145 -9.61 -9.45 -19.21
N GLY A 146 -8.87 -9.62 -20.28
CA GLY A 146 -7.44 -9.89 -20.22
C GLY A 146 -6.60 -8.71 -20.70
N PHE A 147 -7.13 -7.50 -20.70
CA PHE A 147 -6.42 -6.35 -21.23
C PHE A 147 -6.49 -5.19 -20.28
N GLY A 148 -5.46 -4.38 -20.36
CA GLY A 148 -5.36 -3.19 -19.54
C GLY A 148 -5.03 -3.50 -18.10
N SER A 149 -4.70 -2.47 -17.39
CA SER A 149 -4.46 -2.49 -15.96
C SER A 149 -5.18 -1.30 -15.37
N LEU A 150 -5.53 -1.42 -14.11
CA LEU A 150 -6.08 -0.26 -13.40
C LEU A 150 -4.97 0.77 -13.20
N ASN A 151 -5.34 2.04 -13.22
CA ASN A 151 -4.47 3.10 -12.73
C ASN A 151 -4.07 2.75 -11.29
N VAL A 152 -2.84 3.08 -10.90
CA VAL A 152 -2.31 2.68 -9.60
C VAL A 152 -3.17 3.18 -8.42
N SER A 153 -3.74 4.37 -8.53
CA SER A 153 -4.59 4.89 -7.45
C SER A 153 -5.90 4.11 -7.34
N ASN A 154 -6.47 3.70 -8.47
CA ASN A 154 -7.67 2.86 -8.47
C ASN A 154 -7.34 1.46 -7.93
N ALA A 155 -6.21 0.91 -8.34
CA ALA A 155 -5.76 -0.38 -7.84
C ALA A 155 -5.56 -0.35 -6.32
N ALA A 156 -5.00 0.73 -5.79
CA ALA A 156 -4.81 0.88 -4.34
C ALA A 156 -6.15 0.90 -3.60
N ALA A 157 -7.14 1.62 -4.14
CA ALA A 157 -8.47 1.67 -3.52
C ALA A 157 -9.13 0.29 -3.51
N VAL A 158 -9.08 -0.41 -4.64
CA VAL A 158 -9.65 -1.77 -4.73
C VAL A 158 -8.91 -2.73 -3.81
N ALA A 159 -7.59 -2.65 -3.75
CA ALA A 159 -6.79 -3.51 -2.89
C ALA A 159 -7.11 -3.29 -1.40
N LEU A 160 -7.24 -2.04 -0.99
CA LEU A 160 -7.61 -1.70 0.37
C LEU A 160 -9.00 -2.25 0.73
N TYR A 161 -9.95 -2.10 -0.18
CA TYR A 161 -11.30 -2.63 0.03
C TYR A 161 -11.27 -4.15 0.14
N ALA A 162 -10.60 -4.83 -0.81
CA ALA A 162 -10.53 -6.28 -0.81
C ALA A 162 -9.82 -6.82 0.43
N ALA A 163 -8.73 -6.20 0.85
CA ALA A 163 -7.99 -6.61 2.04
C ALA A 163 -8.77 -6.35 3.33
N GLY A 164 -9.73 -5.43 3.30
CA GLY A 164 -10.57 -5.16 4.45
C GLY A 164 -11.77 -6.09 4.58
N ARG A 165 -12.12 -6.80 3.52
CA ARG A 165 -13.28 -7.71 3.49
C ARG A 165 -12.84 -9.14 3.77
N ARG A 166 -12.68 -9.45 5.04
CA ARG A 166 -12.21 -10.76 5.47
C ARG A 166 -13.34 -11.47 6.20
N GLY A 167 -14.00 -12.26 5.48
CA GLY A 167 -15.15 -12.99 6.00
C GLY A 167 -14.80 -14.25 6.72
#